data_28428e0b201fe4a9f1436076c177fc22
#
_entry.id   28428e0b201fe4a9f1436076c177fc22
#
_cell.length_a   1.000
_cell.length_b   1.000
_cell.length_c   1.000
_cell.angle_alpha   90.00
_cell.angle_beta   90.00
_cell.angle_gamma   90.00
#
_symmetry.space_group_name_H-M   'P 1'
#
loop_
_entity.id
_entity.type
_entity.pdbx_description
1 polymer ?
#
loop_
_entity_poly.entity_id
_entity_poly.type
_entity_poly.pdbx_seq_one_letter_code
_entity_poly.pdbx_strand_id
1 'polypeptide(L)'
;MRCLLIPFLAVALTARAEDQPASAISREVKDIFDHCKRAVVKVHGADEHSELSGTGFFIDPTGTIYTAYSVGGEGSNFTVEFDGKKLPARQLVTDVRSGIAILKVDAASPSLPVGKSENMEVTTPVIAIGYPLDLPETPSLGLIGGFDRKYLGYYFHTTHLRVNVATQRGEAGSPLLNMKGEVVGIVAFTLENNSSCYALPIEAAEKIRSDFLRFGEVRDGWIGANLMQALEAKAGSSAEVTEILDNTPAANCGIHPGDILLQVGRREIHQPDDIIDASFFISAGDNVPITVMRGDERLTFNARAEVHPTTEEVQRIQRLQHPLMIAQPSTNQPSLPLSLQKAPERTP
;
A
#
# COMPACT_ATOMS: atom_id res chain seq x y z
N MET A 1 37.95 44.73 68.59
CA MET A 1 37.85 44.09 67.27
C MET A 1 36.82 43.03 67.36
N ARG A 2 35.57 43.24 66.87
CA ARG A 2 34.49 42.27 66.86
C ARG A 2 34.35 41.73 65.40
N CYS A 3 34.73 40.47 65.22
CA CYS A 3 34.49 39.77 63.93
C CYS A 3 33.01 39.41 63.80
N LEU A 4 32.37 39.95 62.77
CA LEU A 4 31.03 39.58 62.39
C LEU A 4 31.10 38.31 61.48
N LEU A 5 30.62 37.18 61.95
CA LEU A 5 30.41 36.01 61.12
C LEU A 5 29.06 36.16 60.41
N ILE A 6 29.10 36.21 59.08
CA ILE A 6 27.92 36.15 58.20
C ILE A 6 27.70 34.67 57.87
N PRO A 7 26.50 34.09 58.16
CA PRO A 7 26.20 32.72 57.72
C PRO A 7 25.84 32.73 56.24
N PHE A 8 26.58 31.98 55.43
CA PHE A 8 26.23 31.71 54.04
C PHE A 8 25.08 30.71 54.02
N LEU A 9 23.89 31.18 53.65
CA LEU A 9 22.71 30.34 53.43
C LEU A 9 22.84 29.71 52.06
N ALA A 10 23.24 28.43 51.95
CA ALA A 10 23.23 27.67 50.71
C ALA A 10 21.80 27.27 50.38
N VAL A 11 21.18 27.97 49.45
CA VAL A 11 19.92 27.58 48.83
C VAL A 11 20.25 26.45 47.84
N ALA A 12 19.96 25.21 48.22
CA ALA A 12 19.98 24.09 47.32
C ALA A 12 18.79 24.22 46.34
N LEU A 13 19.02 24.73 45.13
CA LEU A 13 18.08 24.59 44.03
C LEU A 13 17.98 23.08 43.67
N THR A 14 16.97 22.39 44.16
CA THR A 14 16.58 21.13 43.58
C THR A 14 15.96 21.41 42.21
N ALA A 15 16.77 21.39 41.15
CA ALA A 15 16.26 21.33 39.79
C ALA A 15 15.47 20.01 39.67
N ARG A 16 14.15 20.11 39.76
CA ARG A 16 13.28 19.05 39.24
C ARG A 16 13.61 18.99 37.74
N ALA A 17 14.24 17.89 37.31
CA ALA A 17 14.33 17.58 35.89
C ALA A 17 12.87 17.46 35.39
N GLU A 18 12.35 18.54 34.81
CA GLU A 18 11.16 18.43 33.98
C GLU A 18 11.47 17.40 32.91
N ASP A 19 10.67 16.33 32.86
CA ASP A 19 10.74 15.31 31.84
C ASP A 19 10.65 16.02 30.48
N GLN A 20 11.78 16.15 29.81
CA GLN A 20 11.84 16.86 28.54
C GLN A 20 10.96 16.11 27.52
N PRO A 21 10.20 16.80 26.65
CA PRO A 21 9.33 16.17 25.64
C PRO A 21 10.02 15.08 24.82
N ALA A 22 11.30 15.28 24.50
CA ALA A 22 12.13 14.30 23.81
C ALA A 22 12.30 12.98 24.58
N SER A 23 12.34 13.01 25.92
CA SER A 23 12.44 11.80 26.73
C SER A 23 11.11 11.05 26.80
N ALA A 24 9.95 11.73 26.65
CA ALA A 24 8.65 11.10 26.59
C ALA A 24 8.48 10.33 25.28
N ILE A 25 8.77 10.92 24.13
CA ILE A 25 8.72 10.27 22.81
C ILE A 25 9.66 9.06 22.79
N SER A 26 10.88 9.20 23.30
CA SER A 26 11.87 8.11 23.31
C SER A 26 11.39 6.90 24.16
N ARG A 27 10.69 7.15 25.26
CA ARG A 27 10.07 6.08 26.08
C ARG A 27 8.92 5.42 25.35
N GLU A 28 8.04 6.20 24.75
CA GLU A 28 6.89 5.67 23.98
C GLU A 28 7.34 4.79 22.81
N VAL A 29 8.33 5.26 22.02
CA VAL A 29 8.93 4.46 20.95
C VAL A 29 9.54 3.18 21.47
N LYS A 30 10.28 3.24 22.61
CA LYS A 30 10.87 2.06 23.24
C LYS A 30 9.80 1.07 23.67
N ASP A 31 8.71 1.53 24.30
CA ASP A 31 7.64 0.68 24.78
C ASP A 31 6.93 -0.04 23.61
N ILE A 32 6.64 0.68 22.53
CA ILE A 32 6.07 0.09 21.31
C ILE A 32 7.03 -0.94 20.71
N PHE A 33 8.32 -0.61 20.59
CA PHE A 33 9.31 -1.52 20.07
C PHE A 33 9.40 -2.81 20.91
N ASP A 34 9.51 -2.70 22.23
CA ASP A 34 9.63 -3.86 23.13
C ASP A 34 8.39 -4.77 23.09
N HIS A 35 7.20 -4.21 22.87
CA HIS A 35 5.97 -4.99 22.72
C HIS A 35 5.87 -5.67 21.35
N CYS A 36 6.24 -4.97 20.28
CA CYS A 36 5.96 -5.38 18.90
C CYS A 36 7.07 -6.24 18.28
N LYS A 37 8.35 -6.02 18.65
CA LYS A 37 9.52 -6.65 18.00
C LYS A 37 9.44 -8.19 17.91
N ARG A 38 8.85 -8.86 18.90
CA ARG A 38 8.73 -10.33 18.90
C ARG A 38 7.83 -10.87 17.80
N ALA A 39 6.92 -10.05 17.27
CA ALA A 39 6.06 -10.44 16.16
C ALA A 39 6.66 -10.08 14.79
N VAL A 40 7.79 -9.37 14.77
CA VAL A 40 8.52 -9.02 13.55
C VAL A 40 9.59 -10.08 13.30
N VAL A 41 9.69 -10.54 12.07
CA VAL A 41 10.53 -11.67 11.68
C VAL A 41 11.33 -11.37 10.43
N LYS A 42 12.51 -11.96 10.33
CA LYS A 42 13.31 -11.94 9.12
C LYS A 42 12.80 -13.03 8.16
N VAL A 43 12.55 -12.63 6.92
CA VAL A 43 12.09 -13.51 5.85
C VAL A 43 13.23 -13.71 4.86
N HIS A 44 13.51 -14.96 4.53
CA HIS A 44 14.45 -15.35 3.49
C HIS A 44 13.72 -16.17 2.42
N GLY A 45 14.13 -16.02 1.19
CA GLY A 45 13.67 -16.78 0.05
C GLY A 45 14.76 -16.83 -1.00
N ALA A 46 14.50 -17.50 -2.09
CA ALA A 46 15.37 -17.49 -3.26
C ALA A 46 14.51 -17.35 -4.51
N ASP A 47 14.93 -16.51 -5.43
CA ASP A 47 14.46 -16.52 -6.82
C ASP A 47 15.47 -17.24 -7.73
N GLU A 48 15.22 -17.22 -9.05
CA GLU A 48 16.10 -17.88 -10.03
C GLU A 48 17.52 -17.28 -10.08
N HIS A 49 17.72 -16.08 -9.54
CA HIS A 49 18.93 -15.29 -9.74
C HIS A 49 19.62 -14.86 -8.45
N SER A 50 18.88 -14.83 -7.31
CA SER A 50 19.40 -14.26 -6.07
C SER A 50 18.72 -14.82 -4.81
N GLU A 51 19.41 -14.62 -3.69
CA GLU A 51 18.78 -14.77 -2.37
C GLU A 51 18.00 -13.50 -2.04
N LEU A 52 16.73 -13.68 -1.65
CA LEU A 52 15.84 -12.63 -1.17
C LEU A 52 15.94 -12.56 0.34
N SER A 53 16.01 -11.36 0.87
CA SER A 53 15.96 -11.12 2.32
C SER A 53 15.14 -9.87 2.60
N GLY A 54 14.26 -9.96 3.57
CA GLY A 54 13.42 -8.86 3.99
C GLY A 54 12.81 -9.09 5.36
N THR A 55 11.84 -8.28 5.68
CA THR A 55 11.11 -8.31 6.94
C THR A 55 9.68 -8.79 6.69
N GLY A 56 9.11 -9.46 7.66
CA GLY A 56 7.69 -9.78 7.74
C GLY A 56 7.20 -9.66 9.18
N PHE A 57 5.92 -9.81 9.40
CA PHE A 57 5.37 -9.78 10.75
C PHE A 57 4.13 -10.66 10.86
N PHE A 58 3.97 -11.25 12.01
CA PHE A 58 2.81 -12.08 12.33
C PHE A 58 1.57 -11.23 12.59
N ILE A 59 0.44 -11.64 11.98
CA ILE A 59 -0.87 -10.97 12.13
C ILE A 59 -1.90 -11.82 12.89
N ASP A 60 -1.62 -13.07 13.11
CA ASP A 60 -2.47 -13.97 13.90
C ASP A 60 -1.61 -15.00 14.68
N PRO A 61 -2.17 -15.63 15.72
CA PRO A 61 -1.42 -16.57 16.57
C PRO A 61 -1.13 -17.91 15.90
N THR A 62 -1.56 -18.12 14.66
CA THR A 62 -1.38 -19.39 13.94
C THR A 62 -0.19 -19.38 12.98
N GLY A 63 0.58 -18.28 12.92
CA GLY A 63 1.78 -18.16 12.10
C GLY A 63 1.55 -17.58 10.70
N THR A 64 0.50 -16.78 10.50
CA THR A 64 0.29 -16.03 9.25
C THR A 64 1.14 -14.75 9.28
N ILE A 65 1.89 -14.50 8.19
CA ILE A 65 2.86 -13.41 8.06
C ILE A 65 2.49 -12.53 6.88
N TYR A 66 2.48 -11.22 7.11
CA TYR A 66 2.45 -10.24 6.03
C TYR A 66 3.86 -9.76 5.70
N THR A 67 4.14 -9.59 4.42
CA THR A 67 5.38 -9.02 3.91
C THR A 67 5.14 -8.33 2.56
N ALA A 68 6.16 -7.66 2.02
CA ALA A 68 6.10 -7.08 0.68
C ALA A 68 6.26 -8.16 -0.40
N TYR A 69 5.66 -7.93 -1.57
CA TYR A 69 5.78 -8.82 -2.72
C TYR A 69 7.24 -9.01 -3.16
N SER A 70 8.06 -7.96 -3.09
CA SER A 70 9.50 -8.04 -3.40
C SER A 70 10.29 -9.00 -2.52
N VAL A 71 9.72 -9.43 -1.38
CA VAL A 71 10.33 -10.36 -0.43
C VAL A 71 9.70 -11.75 -0.54
N GLY A 72 8.38 -11.82 -0.60
CA GLY A 72 7.62 -13.07 -0.53
C GLY A 72 6.82 -13.43 -1.78
N GLY A 73 6.95 -12.66 -2.89
CA GLY A 73 6.11 -12.80 -4.09
C GLY A 73 6.60 -13.83 -5.09
N GLU A 74 7.79 -13.66 -5.65
CA GLU A 74 8.29 -14.48 -6.77
C GLU A 74 9.26 -15.60 -6.35
N GLY A 75 9.68 -15.60 -5.10
CA GLY A 75 10.63 -16.56 -4.60
C GLY A 75 10.06 -17.95 -4.32
N SER A 76 10.94 -18.83 -3.97
CA SER A 76 10.66 -20.19 -3.48
C SER A 76 11.47 -20.48 -2.22
N ASN A 77 11.22 -21.64 -1.58
CA ASN A 77 11.99 -22.09 -0.42
C ASN A 77 12.06 -21.05 0.72
N PHE A 78 10.93 -20.39 0.98
CA PHE A 78 10.87 -19.40 2.05
C PHE A 78 11.19 -20.00 3.41
N THR A 79 11.99 -19.27 4.19
CA THR A 79 12.25 -19.53 5.60
C THR A 79 12.09 -18.27 6.41
N VAL A 80 11.70 -18.42 7.67
CA VAL A 80 11.48 -17.31 8.59
C VAL A 80 12.32 -17.54 9.83
N GLU A 81 13.09 -16.53 10.24
CA GLU A 81 13.80 -16.57 11.51
C GLU A 81 12.87 -16.09 12.63
N PHE A 82 12.55 -17.00 13.55
CA PHE A 82 11.68 -16.75 14.68
C PHE A 82 12.17 -17.50 15.92
N ASP A 83 12.28 -16.80 17.07
CA ASP A 83 12.79 -17.34 18.34
C ASP A 83 14.13 -18.10 18.17
N GLY A 84 15.05 -17.55 17.37
CA GLY A 84 16.38 -18.13 17.11
C GLY A 84 16.38 -19.39 16.24
N LYS A 85 15.26 -19.72 15.59
CA LYS A 85 15.09 -20.86 14.69
C LYS A 85 14.75 -20.40 13.27
N LYS A 86 15.25 -21.12 12.26
CA LYS A 86 14.78 -21.01 10.89
C LYS A 86 13.63 -21.99 10.67
N LEU A 87 12.44 -21.45 10.42
CA LEU A 87 11.22 -22.22 10.17
C LEU A 87 10.91 -22.19 8.66
N PRO A 88 10.56 -23.31 8.03
CA PRO A 88 10.07 -23.29 6.67
C PRO A 88 8.75 -22.53 6.60
N ALA A 89 8.61 -21.69 5.60
CA ALA A 89 7.40 -20.93 5.34
C ALA A 89 6.84 -21.29 3.95
N ARG A 90 5.53 -21.38 3.85
CA ARG A 90 4.84 -21.55 2.58
C ARG A 90 4.12 -20.27 2.18
N GLN A 91 4.10 -19.96 0.92
CA GLN A 91 3.32 -18.86 0.35
C GLN A 91 1.83 -19.25 0.38
N LEU A 92 0.99 -18.40 0.95
CA LEU A 92 -0.47 -18.56 0.91
C LEU A 92 -1.06 -17.90 -0.32
N VAL A 93 -0.76 -16.62 -0.48
CA VAL A 93 -1.26 -15.81 -1.58
C VAL A 93 -0.33 -14.62 -1.81
N THR A 94 -0.21 -14.20 -3.04
CA THR A 94 0.54 -13.01 -3.45
C THR A 94 -0.27 -12.21 -4.45
N ASP A 95 -0.08 -10.91 -4.42
CA ASP A 95 -0.65 -10.02 -5.41
C ASP A 95 0.39 -8.96 -5.82
N VAL A 96 0.87 -9.09 -7.05
CA VAL A 96 1.89 -8.19 -7.62
C VAL A 96 1.36 -6.75 -7.76
N ARG A 97 0.05 -6.57 -7.96
CA ARG A 97 -0.56 -5.26 -8.17
C ARG A 97 -0.59 -4.43 -6.90
N SER A 98 -0.93 -5.05 -5.77
CA SER A 98 -0.88 -4.39 -4.47
C SER A 98 0.53 -4.38 -3.87
N GLY A 99 1.44 -5.22 -4.36
CA GLY A 99 2.78 -5.36 -3.79
C GLY A 99 2.83 -6.17 -2.49
N ILE A 100 1.83 -7.03 -2.24
CA ILE A 100 1.65 -7.78 -0.99
C ILE A 100 1.92 -9.26 -1.19
N ALA A 101 2.56 -9.89 -0.21
CA ALA A 101 2.68 -11.34 -0.07
C ALA A 101 2.26 -11.78 1.33
N ILE A 102 1.57 -12.91 1.41
CA ILE A 102 1.15 -13.54 2.66
C ILE A 102 1.78 -14.93 2.73
N LEU A 103 2.57 -15.13 3.79
CA LEU A 103 3.25 -16.39 4.07
C LEU A 103 2.64 -17.07 5.30
N LYS A 104 2.97 -18.34 5.47
CA LYS A 104 2.53 -19.16 6.61
C LYS A 104 3.65 -20.02 7.13
N VAL A 105 3.87 -20.00 8.44
CA VAL A 105 4.67 -20.98 9.17
C VAL A 105 3.76 -21.81 10.08
N ASP A 106 4.12 -23.07 10.30
CA ASP A 106 3.38 -23.97 11.20
C ASP A 106 3.94 -23.85 12.63
N ALA A 107 3.70 -22.70 13.26
CA ALA A 107 4.12 -22.41 14.62
C ALA A 107 3.12 -21.47 15.30
N ALA A 108 2.97 -21.62 16.62
CA ALA A 108 2.30 -20.62 17.44
C ALA A 108 3.17 -19.35 17.49
N SER A 109 2.58 -18.20 17.30
CA SER A 109 3.28 -16.92 17.16
C SER A 109 2.62 -15.80 17.96
N PRO A 110 3.38 -14.78 18.41
CA PRO A 110 2.79 -13.50 18.76
C PRO A 110 2.18 -12.87 17.50
N SER A 111 1.32 -11.87 17.65
CA SER A 111 0.73 -11.15 16.52
C SER A 111 0.65 -9.67 16.82
N LEU A 112 0.75 -8.84 15.76
CA LEU A 112 0.51 -7.42 15.83
C LEU A 112 -0.98 -7.13 15.62
N PRO A 113 -1.54 -6.19 16.37
CA PRO A 113 -2.90 -5.72 16.10
C PRO A 113 -2.94 -4.92 14.80
N VAL A 114 -4.01 -5.13 14.02
CA VAL A 114 -4.25 -4.41 12.77
C VAL A 114 -4.98 -3.11 13.08
N GLY A 115 -4.42 -1.99 12.65
CA GLY A 115 -5.00 -0.65 12.74
C GLY A 115 -5.75 -0.26 11.47
N LYS A 116 -5.79 1.06 11.19
CA LYS A 116 -6.41 1.63 9.99
C LYS A 116 -5.55 2.76 9.45
N SER A 117 -5.17 2.66 8.18
CA SER A 117 -4.44 3.73 7.49
C SER A 117 -5.37 4.85 6.99
N GLU A 118 -6.64 4.56 6.75
CA GLU A 118 -7.64 5.51 6.24
C GLU A 118 -7.86 6.73 7.15
N ASN A 119 -7.55 6.60 8.45
CA ASN A 119 -7.69 7.67 9.44
C ASN A 119 -6.37 8.40 9.74
N MET A 120 -5.31 8.12 8.97
CA MET A 120 -4.02 8.77 9.17
C MET A 120 -3.98 10.11 8.43
N GLU A 121 -3.29 11.08 9.01
CA GLU A 121 -3.08 12.39 8.40
C GLU A 121 -1.59 12.63 8.14
N VAL A 122 -1.30 13.55 7.22
CA VAL A 122 0.08 14.03 7.04
C VAL A 122 0.57 14.58 8.39
N THR A 123 1.84 14.31 8.71
CA THR A 123 2.51 14.59 10.00
C THR A 123 2.19 13.62 11.14
N THR A 124 1.31 12.63 10.93
CA THR A 124 1.09 11.59 11.96
C THR A 124 2.37 10.80 12.20
N PRO A 125 2.82 10.63 13.47
CA PRO A 125 4.00 9.84 13.78
C PRO A 125 3.75 8.35 13.59
N VAL A 126 4.77 7.66 13.05
CA VAL A 126 4.76 6.22 12.79
C VAL A 126 6.11 5.61 13.08
N ILE A 127 6.14 4.32 13.37
CA ILE A 127 7.34 3.55 13.68
C ILE A 127 7.40 2.35 12.73
N ALA A 128 8.50 2.19 12.00
CA ALA A 128 8.80 0.96 11.29
C ALA A 128 9.72 0.09 12.16
N ILE A 129 9.54 -1.22 12.14
CA ILE A 129 10.44 -2.18 12.80
C ILE A 129 10.88 -3.19 11.74
N GLY A 130 12.17 -3.27 11.47
CA GLY A 130 12.70 -4.16 10.45
C GLY A 130 14.12 -4.65 10.71
N TYR A 131 14.69 -5.38 9.75
CA TYR A 131 16.03 -5.95 9.80
C TYR A 131 16.95 -5.28 8.77
N PRO A 132 17.42 -4.03 9.03
CA PRO A 132 18.27 -3.32 8.09
C PRO A 132 19.61 -4.05 7.92
N LEU A 133 20.03 -4.25 6.66
CA LEU A 133 21.37 -4.81 6.33
C LEU A 133 21.69 -6.13 7.05
N ASP A 134 20.70 -6.95 7.32
CA ASP A 134 20.81 -8.20 8.07
C ASP A 134 21.20 -8.03 9.56
N LEU A 135 21.13 -6.82 10.08
CA LEU A 135 21.32 -6.51 11.51
C LEU A 135 20.09 -6.95 12.34
N PRO A 136 20.18 -6.92 13.68
CA PRO A 136 19.01 -7.16 14.55
C PRO A 136 17.86 -6.19 14.26
N GLU A 137 16.67 -6.56 14.72
CA GLU A 137 15.47 -5.72 14.61
C GLU A 137 15.72 -4.30 15.12
N THR A 138 15.40 -3.33 14.26
CA THR A 138 15.69 -1.92 14.50
C THR A 138 14.42 -1.09 14.33
N PRO A 139 14.05 -0.25 15.32
CA PRO A 139 12.96 0.69 15.18
C PRO A 139 13.41 1.96 14.46
N SER A 140 12.59 2.46 13.54
CA SER A 140 12.79 3.74 12.84
C SER A 140 11.55 4.60 13.02
N LEU A 141 11.69 5.75 13.69
CA LEU A 141 10.61 6.72 13.89
C LEU A 141 10.56 7.69 12.71
N GLY A 142 9.37 7.98 12.23
CA GLY A 142 9.13 8.96 11.19
C GLY A 142 7.72 9.53 11.21
N LEU A 143 7.37 10.25 10.15
CA LEU A 143 6.06 10.88 9.97
C LEU A 143 5.47 10.49 8.64
N ILE A 144 4.14 10.40 8.56
CA ILE A 144 3.44 10.36 7.29
C ILE A 144 3.73 11.67 6.54
N GLY A 145 4.32 11.57 5.35
CA GLY A 145 4.67 12.72 4.50
C GLY A 145 3.66 12.96 3.38
N GLY A 146 2.75 12.02 3.12
CA GLY A 146 1.73 12.14 2.08
C GLY A 146 1.02 10.83 1.79
N PHE A 147 0.00 10.94 0.95
CA PHE A 147 -0.79 9.83 0.42
C PHE A 147 -0.77 9.95 -1.10
N ASP A 148 -0.06 9.05 -1.76
CA ASP A 148 0.24 9.19 -3.17
C ASP A 148 -0.37 8.03 -3.97
N ARG A 149 -0.87 8.32 -5.18
CA ARG A 149 -1.43 7.34 -6.12
C ARG A 149 -0.52 7.05 -7.29
N LYS A 150 0.56 7.83 -7.40
CA LYS A 150 1.55 7.67 -8.47
C LYS A 150 2.93 8.13 -8.02
N TYR A 151 3.95 7.52 -8.62
CA TYR A 151 5.35 7.90 -8.46
C TYR A 151 6.07 7.76 -9.80
N LEU A 152 6.81 8.78 -10.24
CA LEU A 152 7.58 8.80 -11.49
C LEU A 152 6.76 8.33 -12.72
N GLY A 153 5.47 8.69 -12.78
CA GLY A 153 4.58 8.33 -13.88
C GLY A 153 3.91 6.96 -13.77
N TYR A 154 4.26 6.14 -12.78
CA TYR A 154 3.61 4.87 -12.51
C TYR A 154 2.46 5.05 -11.53
N TYR A 155 1.28 4.55 -11.87
CA TYR A 155 0.12 4.55 -10.99
C TYR A 155 0.15 3.33 -10.06
N PHE A 156 -0.14 3.59 -8.78
CA PHE A 156 -0.36 2.54 -7.78
C PHE A 156 -1.79 2.04 -7.84
N HIS A 157 -1.99 0.75 -7.61
CA HIS A 157 -3.34 0.17 -7.50
C HIS A 157 -4.04 0.56 -6.20
N THR A 158 -3.30 0.97 -5.19
CA THR A 158 -3.82 1.52 -3.93
C THR A 158 -3.10 2.82 -3.59
N THR A 159 -3.75 3.68 -2.81
CA THR A 159 -3.10 4.87 -2.28
C THR A 159 -1.98 4.45 -1.31
N HIS A 160 -0.73 4.77 -1.64
CA HIS A 160 0.43 4.46 -0.82
C HIS A 160 0.71 5.56 0.19
N LEU A 161 1.16 5.16 1.38
CA LEU A 161 1.64 6.07 2.41
C LEU A 161 3.10 6.43 2.11
N ARG A 162 3.37 7.69 1.82
CA ARG A 162 4.75 8.20 1.76
C ARG A 162 5.18 8.56 3.18
N VAL A 163 6.30 8.00 3.62
CA VAL A 163 6.75 8.08 5.01
C VAL A 163 8.20 8.57 5.08
N ASN A 164 8.47 9.54 5.95
CA ASN A 164 9.82 10.03 6.22
C ASN A 164 10.52 9.11 7.23
N VAL A 165 10.67 7.86 6.85
CA VAL A 165 11.46 6.84 7.55
C VAL A 165 12.60 6.45 6.65
N ALA A 166 13.81 6.58 7.15
CA ALA A 166 14.99 6.06 6.45
C ALA A 166 14.93 4.54 6.47
N THR A 167 14.96 3.92 5.29
CA THR A 167 14.93 2.48 5.14
C THR A 167 16.15 1.98 4.39
N GLN A 168 16.56 0.76 4.70
CA GLN A 168 17.72 0.09 4.12
C GLN A 168 17.31 -1.25 3.49
N ARG A 169 18.23 -1.88 2.76
CA ARG A 169 18.06 -3.26 2.30
C ARG A 169 17.73 -4.17 3.49
N GLY A 170 16.71 -5.02 3.34
CA GLY A 170 16.22 -5.92 4.39
C GLY A 170 14.99 -5.41 5.13
N GLU A 171 14.58 -4.14 4.94
CA GLU A 171 13.42 -3.58 5.62
C GLU A 171 12.13 -3.58 4.78
N ALA A 172 12.18 -3.99 3.49
CA ALA A 172 10.96 -4.26 2.75
C ALA A 172 10.12 -5.32 3.46
N GLY A 173 8.82 -5.10 3.60
CA GLY A 173 7.90 -5.94 4.35
C GLY A 173 7.79 -5.61 5.84
N SER A 174 8.53 -4.63 6.36
CA SER A 174 8.42 -4.16 7.75
C SER A 174 7.03 -3.64 8.06
N PRO A 175 6.48 -3.93 9.26
CA PRO A 175 5.27 -3.27 9.72
C PRO A 175 5.52 -1.78 9.94
N LEU A 176 4.61 -0.95 9.47
CA LEU A 176 4.50 0.46 9.84
C LEU A 176 3.44 0.57 10.93
N LEU A 177 3.82 1.00 12.12
CA LEU A 177 2.99 1.05 13.31
C LEU A 177 2.58 2.49 13.62
N ASN A 178 1.35 2.67 14.11
CA ASN A 178 0.95 3.92 14.77
C ASN A 178 1.47 3.96 16.22
N MET A 179 1.24 5.07 16.92
CA MET A 179 1.68 5.26 18.31
C MET A 179 0.92 4.40 19.34
N LYS A 180 -0.02 3.54 18.89
CA LYS A 180 -0.65 2.50 19.73
C LYS A 180 -0.04 1.10 19.50
N GLY A 181 0.94 0.99 18.61
CA GLY A 181 1.52 -0.30 18.21
C GLY A 181 0.64 -1.10 17.24
N GLU A 182 -0.36 -0.48 16.62
CA GLU A 182 -1.21 -1.11 15.60
C GLU A 182 -0.59 -0.92 14.22
N VAL A 183 -0.64 -1.96 13.39
CA VAL A 183 -0.11 -1.92 12.01
C VAL A 183 -1.04 -1.10 11.14
N VAL A 184 -0.51 -0.06 10.52
CA VAL A 184 -1.21 0.82 9.56
C VAL A 184 -0.68 0.68 8.14
N GLY A 185 0.46 0.03 7.95
CA GLY A 185 1.01 -0.20 6.62
C GLY A 185 2.14 -1.24 6.61
N ILE A 186 2.62 -1.54 5.40
CA ILE A 186 3.72 -2.46 5.12
C ILE A 186 4.74 -1.71 4.28
N VAL A 187 5.98 -1.58 4.74
CA VAL A 187 7.05 -0.93 3.97
C VAL A 187 7.26 -1.68 2.66
N ALA A 188 7.10 -1.00 1.53
CA ALA A 188 7.18 -1.60 0.21
C ALA A 188 8.56 -1.39 -0.43
N PHE A 189 8.96 -0.12 -0.58
CA PHE A 189 10.22 0.23 -1.21
C PHE A 189 10.74 1.59 -0.74
N THR A 190 12.04 1.74 -0.82
CA THR A 190 12.78 2.95 -0.44
C THR A 190 12.82 3.94 -1.60
N LEU A 191 12.70 5.23 -1.32
CA LEU A 191 12.95 6.28 -2.31
C LEU A 191 14.46 6.49 -2.53
N GLU A 192 14.83 7.08 -3.67
CA GLU A 192 16.21 7.18 -4.16
C GLU A 192 17.23 7.72 -3.14
N ASN A 193 16.80 8.58 -2.24
CA ASN A 193 17.67 9.18 -1.22
C ASN A 193 17.78 8.39 0.09
N ASN A 194 17.14 7.23 0.20
CA ASN A 194 17.04 6.39 1.40
C ASN A 194 16.51 7.11 2.66
N SER A 195 15.99 8.33 2.54
CA SER A 195 15.46 9.09 3.67
C SER A 195 13.94 8.97 3.81
N SER A 196 13.31 8.35 2.86
CA SER A 196 11.86 8.16 2.79
C SER A 196 11.54 6.84 2.11
N CYS A 197 10.37 6.30 2.40
CA CYS A 197 9.86 5.09 1.78
C CYS A 197 8.38 5.25 1.44
N TYR A 198 7.89 4.33 0.61
CA TYR A 198 6.47 4.08 0.45
C TYR A 198 6.07 2.84 1.25
N ALA A 199 4.91 2.94 1.91
CA ALA A 199 4.27 1.81 2.55
C ALA A 199 2.89 1.55 1.94
N LEU A 200 2.55 0.27 1.81
CA LEU A 200 1.23 -0.21 1.39
C LEU A 200 0.25 -0.02 2.53
N PRO A 201 -0.99 0.44 2.29
CA PRO A 201 -1.99 0.53 3.34
C PRO A 201 -2.34 -0.85 3.89
N ILE A 202 -2.53 -0.98 5.18
CA ILE A 202 -2.81 -2.28 5.80
C ILE A 202 -4.13 -2.88 5.30
N GLU A 203 -5.10 -2.04 4.93
CA GLU A 203 -6.39 -2.46 4.36
C GLU A 203 -6.21 -3.25 3.06
N ALA A 204 -5.16 -2.97 2.29
CA ALA A 204 -4.86 -3.74 1.08
C ALA A 204 -4.48 -5.18 1.42
N ALA A 205 -3.66 -5.41 2.44
CA ALA A 205 -3.31 -6.75 2.90
C ALA A 205 -4.53 -7.50 3.46
N GLU A 206 -5.39 -6.81 4.20
CA GLU A 206 -6.64 -7.38 4.71
C GLU A 206 -7.61 -7.76 3.59
N LYS A 207 -7.69 -6.97 2.51
CA LYS A 207 -8.47 -7.31 1.32
C LYS A 207 -7.94 -8.57 0.65
N ILE A 208 -6.63 -8.65 0.40
CA ILE A 208 -5.99 -9.84 -0.20
C ILE A 208 -6.21 -11.09 0.65
N ARG A 209 -6.04 -10.96 1.98
CA ARG A 209 -6.35 -12.06 2.92
C ARG A 209 -7.82 -12.47 2.88
N SER A 210 -8.74 -11.51 2.87
CA SER A 210 -10.18 -11.76 2.82
C SER A 210 -10.56 -12.51 1.55
N ASP A 211 -10.05 -12.10 0.39
CA ASP A 211 -10.29 -12.78 -0.87
C ASP A 211 -9.76 -14.21 -0.84
N PHE A 212 -8.54 -14.41 -0.37
CA PHE A 212 -7.96 -15.73 -0.24
C PHE A 212 -8.79 -16.66 0.66
N LEU A 213 -9.26 -16.15 1.81
CA LEU A 213 -10.11 -16.94 2.72
C LEU A 213 -11.49 -17.28 2.14
N ARG A 214 -12.04 -16.38 1.31
CA ARG A 214 -13.36 -16.57 0.67
C ARG A 214 -13.30 -17.46 -0.57
N PHE A 215 -12.26 -17.31 -1.39
CA PHE A 215 -12.20 -17.85 -2.74
C PHE A 215 -11.00 -18.78 -3.00
N GLY A 216 -10.01 -18.81 -2.11
CA GLY A 216 -8.73 -19.50 -2.32
C GLY A 216 -7.74 -18.74 -3.20
N GLU A 217 -8.12 -17.57 -3.71
CA GLU A 217 -7.33 -16.69 -4.59
C GLU A 217 -7.78 -15.24 -4.47
N VAL A 218 -7.00 -14.30 -5.00
CA VAL A 218 -7.41 -12.89 -5.12
C VAL A 218 -8.42 -12.76 -6.27
N ARG A 219 -9.55 -12.13 -5.98
CA ARG A 219 -10.61 -11.89 -6.97
C ARG A 219 -11.02 -10.44 -7.00
N ASP A 220 -10.54 -9.74 -8.02
CA ASP A 220 -10.91 -8.34 -8.21
C ASP A 220 -12.30 -8.22 -8.78
N GLY A 221 -13.05 -7.29 -8.20
CA GLY A 221 -14.36 -6.93 -8.68
C GLY A 221 -14.31 -5.93 -9.82
N TRP A 222 -15.26 -6.01 -10.69
CA TRP A 222 -15.42 -5.14 -11.85
C TRP A 222 -16.88 -4.78 -12.07
N ILE A 223 -17.13 -3.54 -12.52
CA ILE A 223 -18.49 -3.04 -12.78
C ILE A 223 -18.74 -2.67 -14.25
N GLY A 224 -17.70 -2.43 -15.05
CA GLY A 224 -17.81 -2.20 -16.50
C GLY A 224 -18.20 -0.77 -16.89
N ALA A 225 -17.66 0.26 -16.23
CA ALA A 225 -17.81 1.66 -16.59
C ALA A 225 -16.46 2.29 -16.90
N ASN A 226 -16.38 3.12 -17.94
CA ASN A 226 -15.23 3.93 -18.29
C ASN A 226 -15.45 5.38 -17.83
N LEU A 227 -14.39 6.00 -17.33
CA LEU A 227 -14.42 7.36 -16.80
C LEU A 227 -13.45 8.26 -17.56
N MET A 228 -13.81 9.54 -17.68
CA MET A 228 -12.93 10.60 -18.15
C MET A 228 -13.03 11.83 -17.25
N GLN A 229 -12.06 12.74 -17.41
CA GLN A 229 -12.06 14.03 -16.75
C GLN A 229 -13.16 14.91 -17.33
N ALA A 230 -14.15 15.29 -16.53
CA ALA A 230 -15.16 16.27 -16.91
C ALA A 230 -14.52 17.67 -17.05
N LEU A 231 -15.10 18.50 -17.91
CA LEU A 231 -14.69 19.90 -18.08
C LEU A 231 -14.93 20.73 -16.82
N GLU A 232 -16.00 20.43 -16.08
CA GLU A 232 -16.37 21.09 -14.84
C GLU A 232 -16.63 20.07 -13.75
N ALA A 233 -16.08 20.31 -12.55
CA ALA A 233 -16.35 19.48 -11.40
C ALA A 233 -17.76 19.75 -10.86
N LYS A 234 -18.50 18.69 -10.48
CA LYS A 234 -19.80 18.77 -9.81
C LYS A 234 -19.74 18.06 -8.47
N ALA A 235 -20.28 18.68 -7.45
CA ALA A 235 -20.31 18.15 -6.08
C ALA A 235 -18.94 17.66 -5.59
N GLY A 236 -17.84 18.31 -6.01
CA GLY A 236 -16.48 17.99 -5.60
C GLY A 236 -15.78 16.91 -6.44
N SER A 237 -16.43 16.40 -7.50
CA SER A 237 -15.84 15.40 -8.40
C SER A 237 -15.85 15.86 -9.86
N SER A 238 -14.84 15.43 -10.60
CA SER A 238 -14.69 15.60 -12.04
C SER A 238 -14.60 14.27 -12.79
N ALA A 239 -14.97 13.17 -12.15
CA ALA A 239 -14.97 11.83 -12.74
C ALA A 239 -16.30 11.57 -13.49
N GLU A 240 -16.33 11.80 -14.80
CA GLU A 240 -17.51 11.60 -15.64
C GLU A 240 -17.53 10.18 -16.21
N VAL A 241 -18.69 9.52 -16.11
CA VAL A 241 -18.95 8.26 -16.80
C VAL A 241 -19.14 8.55 -18.28
N THR A 242 -18.24 8.07 -19.10
CA THR A 242 -18.30 8.30 -20.56
C THR A 242 -18.88 7.13 -21.32
N GLU A 243 -18.67 5.92 -20.80
CA GLU A 243 -19.14 4.71 -21.44
C GLU A 243 -19.50 3.68 -20.38
N ILE A 244 -20.55 2.92 -20.66
CA ILE A 244 -20.94 1.74 -19.92
C ILE A 244 -20.90 0.56 -20.88
N LEU A 245 -20.16 -0.47 -20.50
CA LEU A 245 -20.02 -1.67 -21.31
C LEU A 245 -21.29 -2.52 -21.20
N ASP A 246 -21.77 -3.04 -22.34
CA ASP A 246 -22.97 -3.86 -22.40
C ASP A 246 -22.85 -5.13 -21.58
N ASN A 247 -23.97 -5.55 -20.98
CA ASN A 247 -24.08 -6.76 -20.16
C ASN A 247 -23.15 -6.74 -18.92
N THR A 248 -22.90 -5.57 -18.37
CA THR A 248 -22.08 -5.39 -17.17
C THR A 248 -22.91 -4.99 -15.96
N PRO A 249 -22.37 -5.11 -14.74
CA PRO A 249 -23.04 -4.62 -13.54
C PRO A 249 -23.45 -3.14 -13.60
N ALA A 250 -22.64 -2.29 -14.22
CA ALA A 250 -22.96 -0.88 -14.42
C ALA A 250 -24.18 -0.68 -15.35
N ALA A 251 -24.24 -1.43 -16.44
CA ALA A 251 -25.38 -1.40 -17.37
C ALA A 251 -26.69 -1.81 -16.68
N ASN A 252 -26.62 -2.74 -15.73
CA ASN A 252 -27.78 -3.32 -15.07
C ASN A 252 -28.23 -2.53 -13.83
N CYS A 253 -27.41 -1.64 -13.28
CA CYS A 253 -27.73 -0.94 -12.03
C CYS A 253 -28.37 0.45 -12.22
N GLY A 254 -28.35 1.01 -13.44
CA GLY A 254 -28.98 2.30 -13.74
C GLY A 254 -28.05 3.51 -13.79
N ILE A 255 -26.75 3.30 -13.79
CA ILE A 255 -25.76 4.34 -14.10
C ILE A 255 -25.81 4.63 -15.60
N HIS A 256 -25.62 5.91 -15.98
CA HIS A 256 -25.66 6.34 -17.38
C HIS A 256 -24.41 7.14 -17.74
N PRO A 257 -24.02 7.17 -19.03
CA PRO A 257 -23.05 8.15 -19.52
C PRO A 257 -23.50 9.58 -19.21
N GLY A 258 -22.57 10.44 -18.79
CA GLY A 258 -22.81 11.80 -18.31
C GLY A 258 -23.03 11.91 -16.79
N ASP A 259 -23.13 10.80 -16.06
CA ASP A 259 -23.13 10.82 -14.59
C ASP A 259 -21.74 11.23 -14.07
N ILE A 260 -21.69 12.09 -13.05
CA ILE A 260 -20.46 12.39 -12.33
C ILE A 260 -20.37 11.47 -11.11
N LEU A 261 -19.34 10.65 -11.07
CA LEU A 261 -19.11 9.68 -10.02
C LEU A 261 -18.60 10.36 -8.74
N LEU A 262 -19.31 10.18 -7.63
CA LEU A 262 -18.97 10.79 -6.33
C LEU A 262 -18.39 9.81 -5.33
N GLN A 263 -18.84 8.54 -5.39
CA GLN A 263 -18.42 7.50 -4.46
C GLN A 263 -18.59 6.12 -5.06
N VAL A 264 -17.64 5.23 -4.79
CA VAL A 264 -17.71 3.79 -5.13
C VAL A 264 -17.34 2.98 -3.89
N GLY A 265 -18.28 2.17 -3.43
CA GLY A 265 -18.15 1.47 -2.16
C GLY A 265 -17.96 2.44 -1.00
N ARG A 266 -16.80 2.39 -0.36
CA ARG A 266 -16.44 3.30 0.75
C ARG A 266 -15.56 4.47 0.32
N ARG A 267 -15.10 4.49 -0.95
CA ARG A 267 -14.13 5.47 -1.44
C ARG A 267 -14.83 6.64 -2.13
N GLU A 268 -14.47 7.84 -1.73
CA GLU A 268 -14.86 9.06 -2.43
C GLU A 268 -14.05 9.20 -3.72
N ILE A 269 -14.71 9.73 -4.75
CA ILE A 269 -14.16 9.93 -6.08
C ILE A 269 -14.16 11.42 -6.38
N HIS A 270 -12.99 12.01 -6.57
CA HIS A 270 -12.81 13.42 -6.90
C HIS A 270 -12.33 13.60 -8.35
N GLN A 271 -11.65 12.62 -8.88
CA GLN A 271 -11.09 12.59 -10.24
C GLN A 271 -11.13 11.16 -10.80
N PRO A 272 -11.04 10.98 -12.14
CA PRO A 272 -11.13 9.64 -12.74
C PRO A 272 -10.14 8.62 -12.19
N ASP A 273 -8.90 9.04 -11.88
CA ASP A 273 -7.86 8.15 -11.37
C ASP A 273 -8.19 7.55 -9.99
N ASP A 274 -9.13 8.14 -9.24
CA ASP A 274 -9.56 7.64 -7.94
C ASP A 274 -10.24 6.28 -8.05
N ILE A 275 -10.78 5.95 -9.24
CA ILE A 275 -11.41 4.65 -9.47
C ILE A 275 -10.44 3.49 -9.36
N ILE A 276 -9.15 3.70 -9.62
CA ILE A 276 -8.12 2.64 -9.51
C ILE A 276 -8.05 2.14 -8.07
N ASP A 277 -7.92 3.08 -7.12
CA ASP A 277 -7.92 2.76 -5.68
C ASP A 277 -9.28 2.19 -5.23
N ALA A 278 -10.39 2.80 -5.65
CA ALA A 278 -11.71 2.33 -5.26
C ALA A 278 -12.01 0.91 -5.77
N SER A 279 -11.66 0.60 -7.02
CA SER A 279 -11.88 -0.71 -7.63
C SER A 279 -11.03 -1.81 -7.00
N PHE A 280 -9.82 -1.49 -6.52
CA PHE A 280 -8.97 -2.45 -5.84
C PHE A 280 -9.69 -3.07 -4.61
N PHE A 281 -10.45 -2.27 -3.86
CA PHE A 281 -11.15 -2.73 -2.65
C PHE A 281 -12.49 -3.42 -2.92
N ILE A 282 -12.85 -3.65 -4.18
CA ILE A 282 -14.03 -4.40 -4.57
C ILE A 282 -13.63 -5.84 -4.88
N SER A 283 -14.32 -6.81 -4.27
CA SER A 283 -14.16 -8.22 -4.60
C SER A 283 -15.32 -8.68 -5.50
N ALA A 284 -15.07 -9.67 -6.34
CA ALA A 284 -16.13 -10.25 -7.16
C ALA A 284 -17.27 -10.82 -6.28
N GLY A 285 -18.50 -10.49 -6.63
CA GLY A 285 -19.70 -10.85 -5.89
C GLY A 285 -20.14 -9.86 -4.82
N ASP A 286 -19.36 -8.80 -4.57
CA ASP A 286 -19.74 -7.73 -3.63
C ASP A 286 -20.90 -6.88 -4.19
N ASN A 287 -21.78 -6.44 -3.30
CA ASN A 287 -22.76 -5.41 -3.61
C ASN A 287 -22.12 -4.05 -3.34
N VAL A 288 -21.87 -3.30 -4.40
CA VAL A 288 -21.13 -2.03 -4.37
C VAL A 288 -22.11 -0.88 -4.50
N PRO A 289 -22.29 -0.05 -3.45
CA PRO A 289 -23.04 1.20 -3.58
C PRO A 289 -22.21 2.19 -4.41
N ILE A 290 -22.84 2.79 -5.40
CA ILE A 290 -22.25 3.77 -6.31
C ILE A 290 -23.09 5.01 -6.26
N THR A 291 -22.50 6.13 -5.84
CA THR A 291 -23.19 7.43 -5.77
C THR A 291 -22.70 8.32 -6.89
N VAL A 292 -23.66 8.88 -7.63
CA VAL A 292 -23.41 9.78 -8.76
C VAL A 292 -24.18 11.08 -8.61
N MET A 293 -23.76 12.10 -9.37
CA MET A 293 -24.52 13.30 -9.64
C MET A 293 -25.00 13.25 -11.08
N ARG A 294 -26.33 13.23 -11.27
CA ARG A 294 -27.00 13.28 -12.58
C ARG A 294 -27.76 14.60 -12.70
N GLY A 295 -27.25 15.52 -13.51
CA GLY A 295 -27.72 16.90 -13.47
C GLY A 295 -27.43 17.52 -12.10
N ASP A 296 -28.48 17.86 -11.35
CA ASP A 296 -28.41 18.41 -9.97
C ASP A 296 -28.91 17.41 -8.92
N GLU A 297 -29.18 16.17 -9.30
CA GLU A 297 -29.69 15.14 -8.40
C GLU A 297 -28.59 14.15 -8.00
N ARG A 298 -28.48 13.91 -6.70
CA ARG A 298 -27.58 12.88 -6.14
C ARG A 298 -28.31 11.55 -6.05
N LEU A 299 -27.84 10.57 -6.80
CA LEU A 299 -28.44 9.22 -6.88
C LEU A 299 -27.45 8.18 -6.37
N THR A 300 -27.98 7.12 -5.76
CA THR A 300 -27.19 5.96 -5.33
C THR A 300 -27.76 4.70 -5.92
N PHE A 301 -26.92 3.95 -6.61
CA PHE A 301 -27.22 2.66 -7.22
C PHE A 301 -26.43 1.54 -6.52
N ASN A 302 -26.87 0.30 -6.67
CA ASN A 302 -26.13 -0.86 -6.19
C ASN A 302 -25.78 -1.76 -7.38
N ALA A 303 -24.49 -1.93 -7.62
CA ALA A 303 -24.00 -2.86 -8.63
C ALA A 303 -23.43 -4.11 -7.96
N ARG A 304 -23.76 -5.30 -8.46
CA ARG A 304 -23.13 -6.54 -8.01
C ARG A 304 -21.86 -6.77 -8.84
N ALA A 305 -20.70 -6.56 -8.24
CA ALA A 305 -19.43 -6.71 -8.93
C ALA A 305 -19.23 -8.12 -9.47
N GLU A 306 -18.76 -8.23 -10.70
CA GLU A 306 -18.35 -9.49 -11.34
C GLU A 306 -16.82 -9.66 -11.26
N VAL A 307 -16.32 -10.82 -11.65
CA VAL A 307 -14.87 -11.05 -11.78
C VAL A 307 -14.33 -10.11 -12.85
N HIS A 308 -13.22 -9.45 -12.57
CA HIS A 308 -12.59 -8.57 -13.55
C HIS A 308 -12.21 -9.38 -14.80
N PRO A 309 -12.74 -9.03 -15.97
CA PRO A 309 -12.45 -9.76 -17.21
C PRO A 309 -10.98 -9.57 -17.61
N THR A 310 -10.47 -10.51 -18.40
CA THR A 310 -9.16 -10.36 -19.01
C THR A 310 -9.13 -9.20 -19.99
N THR A 311 -7.94 -8.67 -20.28
CA THR A 311 -7.78 -7.57 -21.26
C THR A 311 -8.36 -7.94 -22.63
N GLU A 312 -8.24 -9.21 -23.05
CA GLU A 312 -8.79 -9.70 -24.31
C GLU A 312 -10.33 -9.69 -24.30
N GLU A 313 -10.94 -10.07 -23.18
CA GLU A 313 -12.39 -10.03 -23.01
C GLU A 313 -12.93 -8.60 -23.02
N VAL A 314 -12.28 -7.67 -22.32
CA VAL A 314 -12.63 -6.23 -22.37
C VAL A 314 -12.56 -5.70 -23.81
N GLN A 315 -11.45 -5.96 -24.49
CA GLN A 315 -11.28 -5.56 -25.89
C GLN A 315 -12.36 -6.17 -26.81
N ARG A 316 -12.75 -7.43 -26.55
CA ARG A 316 -13.82 -8.08 -27.30
C ARG A 316 -15.17 -7.41 -27.08
N ILE A 317 -15.50 -7.07 -25.84
CA ILE A 317 -16.74 -6.35 -25.51
C ILE A 317 -16.76 -4.99 -26.21
N GLN A 318 -15.68 -4.21 -26.12
CA GLN A 318 -15.54 -2.91 -26.79
C GLN A 318 -15.65 -3.00 -28.30
N ARG A 319 -15.06 -4.04 -28.93
CA ARG A 319 -15.19 -4.25 -30.39
C ARG A 319 -16.63 -4.55 -30.82
N LEU A 320 -17.39 -5.25 -29.99
CA LEU A 320 -18.79 -5.55 -30.28
C LEU A 320 -19.69 -4.31 -30.16
N GLN A 321 -19.40 -3.42 -29.22
CA GLN A 321 -20.13 -2.15 -29.05
C GLN A 321 -19.78 -1.11 -30.11
N HIS A 322 -18.51 -1.06 -30.56
CA HIS A 322 -18.01 -0.06 -31.50
C HIS A 322 -17.35 -0.66 -32.74
N PRO A 323 -18.09 -1.41 -33.58
CA PRO A 323 -17.51 -2.13 -34.71
C PRO A 323 -16.84 -1.22 -35.76
N LEU A 324 -17.17 0.08 -35.80
CA LEU A 324 -16.66 1.03 -36.78
C LEU A 324 -15.39 1.80 -36.36
N MET A 325 -15.02 1.80 -35.09
CA MET A 325 -13.83 2.54 -34.61
C MET A 325 -12.48 1.83 -34.86
N ILE A 326 -12.48 0.56 -35.28
CA ILE A 326 -11.27 -0.28 -35.36
C ILE A 326 -10.75 -0.45 -36.79
N ALA A 327 -11.39 0.19 -37.79
CA ALA A 327 -10.97 0.07 -39.20
C ALA A 327 -9.77 0.95 -39.59
N GLN A 328 -9.16 1.70 -38.68
CA GLN A 328 -7.93 2.43 -38.94
C GLN A 328 -6.73 1.72 -38.31
N PRO A 329 -5.79 1.14 -39.10
CA PRO A 329 -4.52 0.74 -38.56
C PRO A 329 -3.81 1.97 -38.00
N SER A 330 -3.33 1.90 -36.77
CA SER A 330 -2.51 2.94 -36.16
C SER A 330 -1.23 3.17 -36.98
N THR A 331 -1.25 4.17 -37.86
CA THR A 331 -0.07 4.67 -38.59
C THR A 331 0.78 5.61 -37.74
N ASN A 332 0.92 5.35 -36.47
CA ASN A 332 1.90 6.02 -35.60
C ASN A 332 2.78 5.01 -34.87
N GLN A 333 3.59 4.29 -35.67
CA GLN A 333 4.88 3.89 -35.14
C GLN A 333 5.76 5.14 -35.15
N PRO A 334 6.33 5.58 -34.03
CA PRO A 334 7.41 6.57 -34.07
C PRO A 334 8.57 5.90 -34.79
N SER A 335 8.91 6.43 -35.97
CA SER A 335 10.14 6.09 -36.68
C SER A 335 11.31 6.32 -35.71
N LEU A 336 12.00 5.26 -35.32
CA LEU A 336 13.28 5.34 -34.62
C LEU A 336 14.20 6.30 -35.42
N PRO A 337 14.85 7.27 -34.76
CA PRO A 337 15.79 8.13 -35.43
C PRO A 337 16.98 7.29 -35.95
N LEU A 338 17.28 7.48 -37.22
CA LEU A 338 18.43 6.92 -37.98
C LEU A 338 19.77 7.47 -37.43
N SER A 339 20.19 7.13 -36.23
CA SER A 339 21.50 7.53 -35.68
C SER A 339 22.17 6.47 -34.82
N LEU A 340 22.06 5.22 -35.26
CA LEU A 340 22.96 4.14 -34.82
C LEU A 340 23.44 3.34 -36.02
N GLN A 341 24.00 4.06 -37.01
CA GLN A 341 24.91 3.44 -38.00
C GLN A 341 26.31 3.37 -37.40
N LYS A 342 26.82 2.15 -37.35
CA LYS A 342 28.12 1.72 -36.91
C LYS A 342 29.25 2.69 -37.26
N ALA A 343 30.08 3.00 -36.26
CA ALA A 343 31.41 3.52 -36.45
C ALA A 343 32.31 2.44 -37.18
N PRO A 344 33.18 2.85 -38.10
CA PRO A 344 34.08 1.91 -38.80
C PRO A 344 35.18 1.40 -37.85
N GLU A 345 35.41 0.10 -37.91
CA GLU A 345 36.56 -0.59 -37.32
C GLU A 345 37.87 0.06 -37.76
N ARG A 346 38.70 0.45 -36.83
CA ARG A 346 40.13 0.71 -37.09
C ARG A 346 40.89 -0.58 -36.79
N THR A 347 41.45 -1.16 -37.82
CA THR A 347 42.55 -2.15 -37.81
C THR A 347 43.87 -1.45 -38.11
N PRO A 348 45.03 -2.13 -37.85
CA PRO A 348 45.72 -2.27 -36.56
C PRO A 348 46.74 -1.17 -36.33
#